data_cac6e78f4c7f5acdcf112eaca95765bf
#
_entry.id   cac6e78f4c7f5acdcf112eaca95765bf
#
_cell.length_a   1.000
_cell.length_b   1.000
_cell.length_c   1.000
_cell.angle_alpha   90.00
_cell.angle_beta   90.00
_cell.angle_gamma   90.00
#
_symmetry.space_group_name_H-M   'P 1'
#
loop_
_entity.id
_entity.type
_entity.pdbx_description
1 polymer ?
#
loop_
_entity_poly.entity_id
_entity_poly.type
_entity_poly.pdbx_seq_one_letter_code
_entity_poly.pdbx_strand_id
1 'polypeptide(L)'
;MTIIEAIIIAIVEGLTEFLPVSSTGHMIIAESFLGVHGDFVKLFTVAIQLGAILAVVVLYWKKFFQFDKWEFYAKLLVGVIPALLLGYLFNEQIEAMLESPLTVAISLLLGGIVLLFIDKWFPQPGKGKPDLFATETTRSELIEADEKLTYKKSFLIGCWQILAMIPGVSRSAASIIGGMQQRLTRNFAAEFSFFLAVPTMFAASAYTLFLKKWENGGQPCLGYELITASTENTQAFIVGNLVAFVVAILAIKFFINYLKKYGFKVFGIYRIVAGIILLILLLTDTVQ
;
A
#
# COMPACT_ATOMS: atom_id res chain seq x y z
N MET A 1 18.53 -15.14 -3.60
CA MET A 1 17.57 -14.58 -4.60
C MET A 1 18.37 -14.06 -5.79
N THR A 2 18.02 -14.46 -7.00
CA THR A 2 18.65 -13.98 -8.23
C THR A 2 18.19 -12.55 -8.58
N ILE A 3 18.93 -11.86 -9.45
CA ILE A 3 18.53 -10.51 -9.92
C ILE A 3 17.21 -10.55 -10.69
N ILE A 4 16.94 -11.63 -11.43
CA ILE A 4 15.70 -11.79 -12.21
C ILE A 4 14.50 -11.92 -11.26
N GLU A 5 14.61 -12.72 -10.21
CA GLU A 5 13.59 -12.86 -9.17
C GLU A 5 13.34 -11.51 -8.47
N ALA A 6 14.42 -10.79 -8.14
CA ALA A 6 14.31 -9.45 -7.54
C ALA A 6 13.58 -8.46 -8.46
N ILE A 7 13.85 -8.48 -9.76
CA ILE A 7 13.15 -7.63 -10.75
C ILE A 7 11.66 -8.00 -10.82
N ILE A 8 11.32 -9.28 -10.86
CA ILE A 8 9.92 -9.71 -10.94
C ILE A 8 9.15 -9.26 -9.70
N ILE A 9 9.68 -9.50 -8.49
CA ILE A 9 9.07 -9.07 -7.22
C ILE A 9 8.93 -7.55 -7.18
N ALA A 10 9.95 -6.81 -7.61
CA ALA A 10 9.93 -5.35 -7.65
C ALA A 10 8.91 -4.78 -8.65
N ILE A 11 8.69 -5.44 -9.78
CA ILE A 11 7.61 -5.09 -10.73
C ILE A 11 6.25 -5.31 -10.05
N VAL A 12 6.05 -6.44 -9.39
CA VAL A 12 4.80 -6.74 -8.67
C VAL A 12 4.54 -5.70 -7.59
N GLU A 13 5.54 -5.38 -6.77
CA GLU A 13 5.46 -4.34 -5.74
C GLU A 13 5.09 -2.98 -6.35
N GLY A 14 5.85 -2.50 -7.33
CA GLY A 14 5.62 -1.20 -7.96
C GLY A 14 4.24 -1.07 -8.63
N LEU A 15 3.72 -2.15 -9.21
CA LEU A 15 2.39 -2.18 -9.82
C LEU A 15 1.27 -2.15 -8.77
N THR A 16 1.44 -2.81 -7.64
CA THR A 16 0.32 -3.14 -6.74
C THR A 16 0.29 -2.31 -5.47
N GLU A 17 1.39 -1.68 -5.05
CA GLU A 17 1.48 -0.97 -3.77
C GLU A 17 0.49 0.20 -3.66
N PHE A 18 0.38 1.01 -4.70
CA PHE A 18 -0.49 2.19 -4.68
C PHE A 18 -1.90 1.92 -5.19
N LEU A 19 -2.11 0.80 -5.85
CA LEU A 19 -3.43 0.35 -6.27
C LEU A 19 -4.17 -0.29 -5.07
N PRO A 20 -5.51 -0.20 -5.02
CA PRO A 20 -6.27 -0.79 -3.92
C PRO A 20 -6.41 -2.32 -4.07
N VAL A 21 -5.32 -3.04 -4.40
CA VAL A 21 -5.32 -4.47 -4.72
C VAL A 21 -4.53 -5.35 -3.75
N SER A 22 -3.78 -4.75 -2.81
CA SER A 22 -2.89 -5.42 -1.84
C SER A 22 -1.61 -6.00 -2.45
N SER A 23 -0.51 -5.23 -2.35
CA SER A 23 0.83 -5.67 -2.76
C SER A 23 1.28 -6.94 -2.02
N THR A 24 1.04 -7.02 -0.71
CA THR A 24 1.37 -8.20 0.12
C THR A 24 0.80 -9.49 -0.46
N GLY A 25 -0.48 -9.49 -0.84
CA GLY A 25 -1.09 -10.68 -1.44
C GLY A 25 -0.45 -11.10 -2.76
N HIS A 26 -0.05 -10.13 -3.58
CA HIS A 26 0.60 -10.39 -4.86
C HIS A 26 2.04 -10.87 -4.68
N MET A 27 2.76 -10.33 -3.69
CA MET A 27 4.12 -10.76 -3.41
C MET A 27 4.16 -12.20 -2.89
N ILE A 28 3.26 -12.59 -1.98
CA ILE A 28 3.14 -13.99 -1.53
C ILE A 28 2.92 -14.93 -2.73
N ILE A 29 2.03 -14.57 -3.66
CA ILE A 29 1.80 -15.35 -4.87
C ILE A 29 3.08 -15.41 -5.72
N ALA A 30 3.75 -14.27 -5.97
CA ALA A 30 4.95 -14.20 -6.78
C ALA A 30 6.12 -14.98 -6.17
N GLU A 31 6.36 -14.84 -4.87
CA GLU A 31 7.40 -15.56 -4.11
C GLU A 31 7.19 -17.08 -4.21
N SER A 32 5.94 -17.52 -4.05
CA SER A 32 5.59 -18.93 -4.14
C SER A 32 5.84 -19.50 -5.55
N PHE A 33 5.42 -18.78 -6.60
CA PHE A 33 5.70 -19.21 -7.98
C PHE A 33 7.18 -19.21 -8.34
N LEU A 34 7.97 -18.29 -7.76
CA LEU A 34 9.41 -18.24 -7.96
C LEU A 34 10.18 -19.25 -7.09
N GLY A 35 9.52 -19.84 -6.08
CA GLY A 35 10.15 -20.74 -5.13
C GLY A 35 11.20 -20.05 -4.25
N VAL A 36 11.06 -18.73 -4.00
CA VAL A 36 12.00 -17.94 -3.20
C VAL A 36 11.48 -17.75 -1.78
N HIS A 37 12.34 -18.04 -0.79
CA HIS A 37 11.99 -17.98 0.64
C HIS A 37 13.18 -17.51 1.49
N GLY A 38 12.93 -17.26 2.75
CA GLY A 38 13.95 -16.94 3.75
C GLY A 38 14.00 -15.46 4.12
N ASP A 39 14.84 -15.17 5.12
CA ASP A 39 14.89 -13.85 5.76
C ASP A 39 15.26 -12.71 4.82
N PHE A 40 16.16 -12.96 3.87
CA PHE A 40 16.50 -11.94 2.88
C PHE A 40 15.32 -11.60 1.97
N VAL A 41 14.48 -12.57 1.58
CA VAL A 41 13.30 -12.32 0.74
C VAL A 41 12.27 -11.51 1.53
N LYS A 42 11.99 -11.91 2.79
CA LYS A 42 11.09 -11.15 3.70
C LYS A 42 11.58 -9.72 3.93
N LEU A 43 12.88 -9.52 4.13
CA LEU A 43 13.50 -8.19 4.23
C LEU A 43 13.35 -7.40 2.94
N PHE A 44 13.67 -8.03 1.81
CA PHE A 44 13.67 -7.41 0.49
C PHE A 44 12.29 -6.87 0.11
N THR A 45 11.22 -7.63 0.34
CA THR A 45 9.84 -7.20 0.02
C THR A 45 9.40 -5.96 0.79
N VAL A 46 9.87 -5.78 2.02
CA VAL A 46 9.63 -4.52 2.76
C VAL A 46 10.57 -3.41 2.30
N ALA A 47 11.83 -3.75 2.03
CA ALA A 47 12.85 -2.75 1.69
C ALA A 47 12.67 -2.12 0.30
N ILE A 48 12.11 -2.84 -0.68
CA ILE A 48 11.80 -2.28 -2.02
C ILE A 48 10.64 -1.28 -2.00
N GLN A 49 9.86 -1.23 -0.94
CA GLN A 49 8.87 -0.18 -0.71
C GLN A 49 9.51 1.21 -0.67
N LEU A 50 10.79 1.32 -0.29
CA LEU A 50 11.54 2.59 -0.34
C LEU A 50 11.59 3.15 -1.78
N GLY A 51 11.83 2.30 -2.77
CA GLY A 51 11.77 2.69 -4.17
C GLY A 51 10.36 3.16 -4.56
N ALA A 52 9.33 2.41 -4.14
CA ALA A 52 7.95 2.75 -4.44
C ALA A 52 7.51 4.09 -3.81
N ILE A 53 7.84 4.36 -2.53
CA ILE A 53 7.50 5.64 -1.89
C ILE A 53 8.27 6.82 -2.49
N LEU A 54 9.50 6.60 -2.95
CA LEU A 54 10.27 7.63 -3.63
C LEU A 54 9.57 8.08 -4.92
N ALA A 55 8.84 7.19 -5.61
CA ALA A 55 8.01 7.55 -6.76
C ALA A 55 6.94 8.59 -6.40
N VAL A 56 6.30 8.46 -5.24
CA VAL A 56 5.34 9.46 -4.74
C VAL A 56 6.03 10.80 -4.49
N VAL A 57 7.17 10.79 -3.80
CA VAL A 57 7.92 12.02 -3.49
C VAL A 57 8.31 12.74 -4.78
N VAL A 58 8.79 12.01 -5.81
CA VAL A 58 9.19 12.58 -7.09
C VAL A 58 7.98 13.08 -7.89
N LEU A 59 6.87 12.33 -7.95
CA LEU A 59 5.67 12.75 -8.68
C LEU A 59 5.01 13.98 -8.07
N TYR A 60 5.05 14.08 -6.75
CA TYR A 60 4.43 15.17 -6.00
C TYR A 60 5.48 16.07 -5.31
N TRP A 61 6.69 16.18 -5.90
CA TRP A 61 7.80 16.90 -5.31
C TRP A 61 7.46 18.34 -4.91
N LYS A 62 6.68 19.06 -5.73
CA LYS A 62 6.23 20.41 -5.42
C LYS A 62 5.43 20.48 -4.12
N LYS A 63 4.71 19.40 -3.76
CA LYS A 63 3.96 19.30 -2.52
C LYS A 63 4.86 18.99 -1.33
N PHE A 64 5.83 18.09 -1.52
CA PHE A 64 6.76 17.66 -0.48
C PHE A 64 7.90 18.65 -0.19
N PHE A 65 8.14 19.64 -1.03
CA PHE A 65 9.20 20.65 -0.82
C PHE A 65 8.64 22.07 -0.59
N GLN A 66 7.34 22.20 -0.19
CA GLN A 66 6.72 23.45 0.25
C GLN A 66 6.79 23.55 1.78
N PHE A 67 7.97 23.80 2.33
CA PHE A 67 8.20 23.82 3.77
C PHE A 67 7.46 24.95 4.52
N ASP A 68 6.98 25.97 3.83
CA ASP A 68 6.09 26.99 4.31
C ASP A 68 4.69 26.45 4.69
N LYS A 69 4.27 25.33 4.07
CA LYS A 69 3.00 24.66 4.37
C LYS A 69 3.14 23.57 5.46
N TRP A 70 3.64 23.97 6.63
CA TRP A 70 3.86 23.03 7.75
C TRP A 70 2.60 22.25 8.17
N GLU A 71 1.40 22.84 7.99
CA GLU A 71 0.14 22.18 8.30
C GLU A 71 -0.08 20.90 7.49
N PHE A 72 0.40 20.83 6.25
CA PHE A 72 0.34 19.63 5.43
C PHE A 72 1.12 18.48 6.10
N TYR A 73 2.33 18.73 6.55
CA TYR A 73 3.16 17.72 7.23
C TYR A 73 2.57 17.33 8.60
N ALA A 74 2.05 18.29 9.34
CA ALA A 74 1.40 18.02 10.63
C ALA A 74 0.14 17.15 10.46
N LYS A 75 -0.67 17.38 9.42
CA LYS A 75 -1.82 16.53 9.09
C LYS A 75 -1.38 15.12 8.68
N LEU A 76 -0.29 14.96 7.93
CA LEU A 76 0.27 13.65 7.61
C LEU A 76 0.74 12.92 8.87
N LEU A 77 1.50 13.58 9.73
CA LEU A 77 1.98 12.98 10.97
C LEU A 77 0.82 12.53 11.86
N VAL A 78 -0.21 13.37 12.04
CA VAL A 78 -1.43 13.00 12.79
C VAL A 78 -2.12 11.78 12.17
N GLY A 79 -2.16 11.69 10.84
CA GLY A 79 -2.73 10.54 10.15
C GLY A 79 -1.89 9.25 10.27
N VAL A 80 -0.60 9.36 10.53
CA VAL A 80 0.28 8.20 10.69
C VAL A 80 0.24 7.62 12.11
N ILE A 81 0.01 8.46 13.13
CA ILE A 81 0.06 8.07 14.56
C ILE A 81 -0.74 6.80 14.86
N PRO A 82 -2.03 6.64 14.45
CA PRO A 82 -2.80 5.45 14.79
C PRO A 82 -2.14 4.15 14.29
N ALA A 83 -1.65 4.16 13.06
CA ALA A 83 -1.02 3.00 12.45
C ALA A 83 0.35 2.69 13.09
N LEU A 84 1.19 3.69 13.35
CA LEU A 84 2.49 3.45 14.00
C LEU A 84 2.31 2.93 15.43
N LEU A 85 1.39 3.51 16.20
CA LEU A 85 1.14 3.09 17.58
C LEU A 85 0.67 1.63 17.64
N LEU A 86 -0.35 1.27 16.86
CA LEU A 86 -0.89 -0.08 16.88
C LEU A 86 0.03 -1.08 16.17
N GLY A 87 0.74 -0.67 15.12
CA GLY A 87 1.77 -1.49 14.48
C GLY A 87 2.89 -1.88 15.42
N TYR A 88 3.33 -0.96 16.29
CA TYR A 88 4.32 -1.25 17.32
C TYR A 88 3.76 -2.16 18.44
N LEU A 89 2.54 -1.88 18.91
CA LEU A 89 1.92 -2.63 20.01
C LEU A 89 1.55 -4.08 19.62
N PHE A 90 1.18 -4.30 18.36
CA PHE A 90 0.70 -5.60 17.85
C PHE A 90 1.65 -6.22 16.83
N ASN A 91 2.94 -5.88 16.86
CA ASN A 91 3.92 -6.34 15.87
C ASN A 91 3.96 -7.87 15.74
N GLU A 92 4.00 -8.61 16.88
CA GLU A 92 4.05 -10.07 16.87
C GLU A 92 2.78 -10.70 16.24
N GLN A 93 1.60 -10.15 16.56
CA GLN A 93 0.33 -10.61 16.01
C GLN A 93 0.23 -10.34 14.50
N ILE A 94 0.75 -9.18 14.07
CA ILE A 94 0.80 -8.80 12.65
C ILE A 94 1.74 -9.76 11.90
N GLU A 95 2.92 -10.05 12.45
CA GLU A 95 3.88 -10.99 11.85
C GLU A 95 3.28 -12.39 11.71
N ALA A 96 2.60 -12.89 12.75
CA ALA A 96 1.92 -14.19 12.71
C ALA A 96 0.81 -14.25 11.63
N MET A 97 0.10 -13.14 11.39
CA MET A 97 -0.89 -13.06 10.31
C MET A 97 -0.26 -12.99 8.91
N LEU A 98 0.94 -12.39 8.77
CA LEU A 98 1.66 -12.33 7.50
C LEU A 98 2.11 -13.71 7.02
N GLU A 99 2.31 -14.65 7.94
CA GLU A 99 2.66 -16.04 7.63
C GLU A 99 1.45 -16.91 7.22
N SER A 100 0.24 -16.33 7.16
CA SER A 100 -0.98 -17.04 6.80
C SER A 100 -1.52 -16.60 5.41
N PRO A 101 -1.19 -17.31 4.31
CA PRO A 101 -1.75 -17.02 2.99
C PRO A 101 -3.27 -17.12 2.94
N LEU A 102 -3.89 -17.93 3.82
CA LEU A 102 -5.35 -18.00 3.95
C LEU A 102 -5.94 -16.67 4.43
N THR A 103 -5.30 -16.02 5.41
CA THR A 103 -5.71 -14.67 5.87
C THR A 103 -5.68 -13.68 4.72
N VAL A 104 -4.65 -13.74 3.88
CA VAL A 104 -4.52 -12.87 2.70
C VAL A 104 -5.61 -13.14 1.69
N ALA A 105 -5.90 -14.41 1.37
CA ALA A 105 -6.94 -14.78 0.42
C ALA A 105 -8.32 -14.30 0.86
N ILE A 106 -8.70 -14.52 2.12
CA ILE A 106 -9.96 -14.06 2.71
C ILE A 106 -10.04 -12.53 2.67
N SER A 107 -8.95 -11.84 3.05
CA SER A 107 -8.90 -10.37 3.03
C SER A 107 -8.99 -9.78 1.62
N LEU A 108 -8.41 -10.43 0.62
CA LEU A 108 -8.58 -10.05 -0.79
C LEU A 108 -10.03 -10.16 -1.22
N LEU A 109 -10.72 -11.26 -0.89
CA LEU A 109 -12.13 -11.47 -1.22
C LEU A 109 -13.03 -10.43 -0.55
N LEU A 110 -12.93 -10.29 0.78
CA LEU A 110 -13.76 -9.35 1.53
C LEU A 110 -13.51 -7.91 1.09
N GLY A 111 -12.26 -7.51 0.96
CA GLY A 111 -11.89 -6.18 0.47
C GLY A 111 -12.31 -5.95 -0.99
N GLY A 112 -12.31 -6.99 -1.83
CA GLY A 112 -12.84 -6.92 -3.19
C GLY A 112 -14.34 -6.66 -3.21
N ILE A 113 -15.11 -7.37 -2.37
CA ILE A 113 -16.55 -7.15 -2.20
C ILE A 113 -16.83 -5.71 -1.74
N VAL A 114 -16.09 -5.21 -0.74
CA VAL A 114 -16.23 -3.82 -0.27
C VAL A 114 -16.01 -2.84 -1.42
N LEU A 115 -14.96 -3.01 -2.23
CA LEU A 115 -14.67 -2.13 -3.35
C LEU A 115 -15.73 -2.14 -4.46
N LEU A 116 -16.50 -3.21 -4.63
CA LEU A 116 -17.65 -3.23 -5.57
C LEU A 116 -18.74 -2.25 -5.18
N PHE A 117 -18.91 -1.97 -3.89
CA PHE A 117 -19.99 -1.14 -3.37
C PHE A 117 -19.53 0.29 -3.00
N ILE A 118 -18.23 0.54 -2.90
CA ILE A 118 -17.67 1.81 -2.40
C ILE A 118 -18.14 3.03 -3.21
N ASP A 119 -18.25 2.90 -4.54
CA ASP A 119 -18.72 3.97 -5.42
C ASP A 119 -20.23 4.27 -5.22
N LYS A 120 -21.00 3.29 -4.71
CA LYS A 120 -22.42 3.48 -4.36
C LYS A 120 -22.57 4.10 -2.97
N TRP A 121 -21.71 3.71 -2.02
CA TRP A 121 -21.76 4.25 -0.64
C TRP A 121 -21.27 5.69 -0.56
N PHE A 122 -20.30 6.05 -1.42
CA PHE A 122 -19.74 7.40 -1.48
C PHE A 122 -19.82 7.94 -2.91
N PRO A 123 -21.05 8.33 -3.36
CA PRO A 123 -21.24 8.86 -4.70
C PRO A 123 -20.41 10.13 -4.90
N GLN A 124 -19.77 10.22 -6.06
CA GLN A 124 -18.93 11.35 -6.44
C GLN A 124 -19.51 12.01 -7.69
N PRO A 125 -19.52 13.32 -7.81
CA PRO A 125 -20.00 13.98 -9.01
C PRO A 125 -19.15 13.60 -10.22
N GLY A 126 -19.74 12.89 -11.17
CA GLY A 126 -19.10 12.47 -12.41
C GLY A 126 -18.97 13.64 -13.39
N LYS A 127 -17.83 13.73 -14.11
CA LYS A 127 -17.75 14.55 -15.32
C LYS A 127 -18.54 13.83 -16.41
N GLY A 128 -19.75 14.33 -16.77
CA GLY A 128 -20.46 13.92 -17.97
C GLY A 128 -21.75 13.11 -17.82
N LYS A 129 -22.18 12.72 -16.62
CA LYS A 129 -23.54 12.27 -16.34
C LYS A 129 -24.04 13.01 -15.12
N PRO A 130 -25.27 13.58 -15.14
CA PRO A 130 -25.90 14.02 -13.91
C PRO A 130 -26.10 12.75 -13.06
N ASP A 131 -25.26 12.60 -12.00
CA ASP A 131 -25.54 11.60 -10.98
C ASP A 131 -26.88 11.98 -10.37
N LEU A 132 -27.92 11.19 -10.69
CA LEU A 132 -29.30 11.35 -10.20
C LEU A 132 -29.40 11.40 -8.66
N PHE A 133 -28.30 11.08 -7.97
CA PHE A 133 -28.19 11.03 -6.52
C PHE A 133 -27.23 12.08 -5.90
N ALA A 134 -26.47 12.81 -6.71
CA ALA A 134 -25.60 13.87 -6.22
C ALA A 134 -26.32 15.21 -6.26
N THR A 135 -26.89 15.63 -5.14
CA THR A 135 -27.45 16.98 -4.99
C THR A 135 -26.32 18.01 -5.04
N GLU A 136 -26.62 19.27 -5.45
CA GLU A 136 -25.65 20.39 -5.43
C GLU A 136 -25.02 20.57 -4.05
N THR A 137 -25.77 20.31 -2.99
CA THR A 137 -25.33 20.33 -1.59
C THR A 137 -24.21 19.30 -1.34
N THR A 138 -24.33 18.08 -1.91
CA THR A 138 -23.28 17.04 -1.79
C THR A 138 -21.99 17.45 -2.48
N ARG A 139 -22.07 18.21 -3.57
CA ARG A 139 -20.91 18.67 -4.33
C ARG A 139 -20.11 19.74 -3.62
N SER A 140 -20.79 20.68 -2.92
CA SER A 140 -20.15 21.77 -2.19
C SER A 140 -19.45 21.33 -0.91
N GLU A 141 -19.80 20.15 -0.37
CA GLU A 141 -19.24 19.61 0.86
C GLU A 141 -18.01 18.71 0.65
N LEU A 142 -17.66 18.37 -0.60
CA LEU A 142 -16.51 17.53 -0.88
C LEU A 142 -15.18 18.30 -0.74
N ILE A 143 -14.20 17.61 -0.17
CA ILE A 143 -12.85 18.13 0.05
C ILE A 143 -11.96 17.72 -1.12
N GLU A 144 -11.44 18.72 -1.85
CA GLU A 144 -10.57 18.52 -3.02
C GLU A 144 -9.10 18.86 -2.77
N ALA A 145 -8.80 19.49 -1.63
CA ALA A 145 -7.47 19.96 -1.31
C ALA A 145 -7.15 19.85 0.19
N ASP A 146 -5.87 19.82 0.53
CA ASP A 146 -5.38 19.68 1.90
C ASP A 146 -5.67 20.88 2.80
N GLU A 147 -5.83 22.08 2.24
CA GLU A 147 -6.21 23.27 3.01
C GLU A 147 -7.56 23.10 3.74
N LYS A 148 -8.50 22.36 3.12
CA LYS A 148 -9.81 22.05 3.71
C LYS A 148 -9.82 20.80 4.60
N LEU A 149 -8.75 20.02 4.59
CA LEU A 149 -8.63 18.82 5.42
C LEU A 149 -8.31 19.22 6.86
N THR A 150 -9.09 18.73 7.83
CA THR A 150 -8.83 18.99 9.25
C THR A 150 -7.94 17.89 9.87
N TYR A 151 -7.26 18.21 10.98
CA TYR A 151 -6.48 17.24 11.76
C TYR A 151 -7.32 16.04 12.21
N LYS A 152 -8.56 16.28 12.66
CA LYS A 152 -9.51 15.23 13.06
C LYS A 152 -9.79 14.26 11.90
N LYS A 153 -10.03 14.77 10.70
CA LYS A 153 -10.26 13.92 9.51
C LYS A 153 -9.02 13.15 9.14
N SER A 154 -7.84 13.77 9.20
CA SER A 154 -6.57 13.07 8.95
C SER A 154 -6.35 11.94 9.94
N PHE A 155 -6.59 12.17 11.24
CA PHE A 155 -6.53 11.13 12.27
C PHE A 155 -7.50 9.97 11.99
N LEU A 156 -8.76 10.27 11.60
CA LEU A 156 -9.74 9.24 11.27
C LEU A 156 -9.35 8.44 10.03
N ILE A 157 -8.72 9.07 9.03
CA ILE A 157 -8.13 8.34 7.89
C ILE A 157 -7.00 7.42 8.36
N GLY A 158 -6.18 7.87 9.30
CA GLY A 158 -5.17 7.05 9.95
C GLY A 158 -5.74 5.86 10.71
N CYS A 159 -6.89 6.02 11.38
CA CYS A 159 -7.60 4.91 12.00
C CYS A 159 -8.04 3.86 10.98
N TRP A 160 -8.49 4.26 9.80
CA TRP A 160 -8.77 3.32 8.71
C TRP A 160 -7.52 2.56 8.26
N GLN A 161 -6.36 3.21 8.28
CA GLN A 161 -5.09 2.57 7.92
C GLN A 161 -4.72 1.40 8.85
N ILE A 162 -5.22 1.36 10.09
CA ILE A 162 -5.04 0.24 11.01
C ILE A 162 -5.56 -1.08 10.41
N LEU A 163 -6.64 -1.05 9.65
CA LEU A 163 -7.19 -2.24 9.00
C LEU A 163 -6.18 -2.86 8.01
N ALA A 164 -5.27 -2.07 7.48
CA ALA A 164 -4.24 -2.54 6.56
C ALA A 164 -3.13 -3.36 7.24
N MET A 165 -3.10 -3.42 8.55
CA MET A 165 -2.23 -4.34 9.30
C MET A 165 -2.65 -5.80 9.09
N ILE A 166 -3.93 -6.04 8.77
CA ILE A 166 -4.40 -7.35 8.35
C ILE A 166 -3.90 -7.59 6.92
N PRO A 167 -3.04 -8.60 6.69
CA PRO A 167 -2.49 -8.90 5.38
C PRO A 167 -3.59 -9.14 4.34
N GLY A 168 -3.43 -8.59 3.16
CA GLY A 168 -4.45 -8.69 2.11
C GLY A 168 -5.49 -7.56 2.09
N VAL A 169 -5.68 -6.79 3.17
CA VAL A 169 -6.65 -5.67 3.19
C VAL A 169 -6.26 -4.56 2.24
N SER A 170 -5.00 -4.27 2.03
CA SER A 170 -4.46 -3.14 1.26
C SER A 170 -4.49 -1.80 2.03
N ARG A 171 -3.31 -1.26 2.29
CA ARG A 171 -3.13 0.05 2.93
C ARG A 171 -3.78 1.17 2.10
N SER A 172 -3.56 1.16 0.78
CA SER A 172 -4.16 2.14 -0.13
C SER A 172 -5.69 2.04 -0.14
N ALA A 173 -6.27 0.83 -0.21
CA ALA A 173 -7.72 0.65 -0.12
C ALA A 173 -8.29 1.21 1.19
N ALA A 174 -7.72 0.84 2.34
CA ALA A 174 -8.20 1.28 3.64
C ALA A 174 -8.17 2.80 3.79
N SER A 175 -7.04 3.45 3.49
CA SER A 175 -6.91 4.90 3.63
C SER A 175 -7.73 5.69 2.59
N ILE A 176 -7.92 5.17 1.37
CA ILE A 176 -8.81 5.78 0.37
C ILE A 176 -10.27 5.72 0.83
N ILE A 177 -10.73 4.55 1.31
CA ILE A 177 -12.09 4.39 1.85
C ILE A 177 -12.30 5.34 3.04
N GLY A 178 -11.33 5.39 3.96
CA GLY A 178 -11.34 6.33 5.08
C GLY A 178 -11.42 7.78 4.63
N GLY A 179 -10.68 8.16 3.59
CA GLY A 179 -10.73 9.49 2.99
C GLY A 179 -12.11 9.81 2.41
N MET A 180 -12.68 8.89 1.64
CA MET A 180 -14.04 9.08 1.07
C MET A 180 -15.12 9.16 2.15
N GLN A 181 -15.00 8.39 3.24
CA GLN A 181 -15.87 8.51 4.40
C GLN A 181 -15.77 9.90 5.06
N GLN A 182 -14.58 10.50 5.06
CA GLN A 182 -14.36 11.87 5.54
C GLN A 182 -14.75 12.95 4.51
N ARG A 183 -15.44 12.58 3.44
CA ARG A 183 -15.89 13.44 2.33
C ARG A 183 -14.76 13.99 1.46
N LEU A 184 -13.63 13.33 1.38
CA LEU A 184 -12.64 13.63 0.35
C LEU A 184 -13.18 13.19 -1.02
N THR A 185 -12.88 13.97 -2.06
CA THR A 185 -13.11 13.49 -3.42
C THR A 185 -12.29 12.24 -3.68
N ARG A 186 -12.75 11.38 -4.58
CA ARG A 186 -12.09 10.11 -4.94
C ARG A 186 -10.61 10.32 -5.28
N ASN A 187 -10.31 11.35 -6.07
CA ASN A 187 -8.95 11.66 -6.46
C ASN A 187 -8.10 12.13 -5.27
N PHE A 188 -8.63 13.06 -4.47
CA PHE A 188 -7.90 13.58 -3.33
C PHE A 188 -7.72 12.53 -2.24
N ALA A 189 -8.70 11.63 -2.04
CA ALA A 189 -8.55 10.48 -1.14
C ALA A 189 -7.39 9.56 -1.58
N ALA A 190 -7.25 9.29 -2.90
CA ALA A 190 -6.14 8.52 -3.43
C ALA A 190 -4.80 9.26 -3.26
N GLU A 191 -4.73 10.55 -3.61
CA GLU A 191 -3.51 11.35 -3.42
C GLU A 191 -3.11 11.43 -1.95
N PHE A 192 -4.06 11.69 -1.04
CA PHE A 192 -3.79 11.75 0.39
C PHE A 192 -3.32 10.39 0.94
N SER A 193 -3.90 9.29 0.44
CA SER A 193 -3.40 7.94 0.73
C SER A 193 -1.93 7.76 0.34
N PHE A 194 -1.52 8.27 -0.83
CA PHE A 194 -0.12 8.23 -1.26
C PHE A 194 0.78 9.08 -0.36
N PHE A 195 0.34 10.28 0.02
CA PHE A 195 1.11 11.12 0.93
C PHE A 195 1.28 10.46 2.30
N LEU A 196 0.24 9.82 2.80
CA LEU A 196 0.26 9.09 4.07
C LEU A 196 1.16 7.85 4.01
N ALA A 197 1.30 7.23 2.82
CA ALA A 197 2.21 6.12 2.60
C ALA A 197 3.67 6.49 2.88
N VAL A 198 4.10 7.68 2.48
CA VAL A 198 5.52 8.08 2.58
C VAL A 198 6.06 7.95 4.02
N PRO A 199 5.49 8.63 5.04
CA PRO A 199 5.99 8.48 6.40
C PRO A 199 5.72 7.08 6.98
N THR A 200 4.61 6.43 6.64
CA THR A 200 4.27 5.10 7.19
C THR A 200 5.23 4.03 6.69
N MET A 201 5.43 3.94 5.37
CA MET A 201 6.30 2.93 4.78
C MET A 201 7.78 3.22 5.05
N PHE A 202 8.16 4.52 5.10
CA PHE A 202 9.50 4.88 5.52
C PHE A 202 9.80 4.39 6.94
N ALA A 203 8.86 4.58 7.88
CA ALA A 203 9.01 4.09 9.25
C ALA A 203 9.10 2.55 9.31
N ALA A 204 8.26 1.84 8.54
CA ALA A 204 8.30 0.38 8.46
C ALA A 204 9.64 -0.13 7.88
N SER A 205 10.10 0.48 6.78
CA SER A 205 11.39 0.13 6.18
C SER A 205 12.56 0.45 7.10
N ALA A 206 12.54 1.61 7.79
CA ALA A 206 13.57 1.97 8.76
C ALA A 206 13.61 0.98 9.94
N TYR A 207 12.44 0.59 10.47
CA TYR A 207 12.36 -0.46 11.50
C TYR A 207 12.97 -1.79 11.01
N THR A 208 12.59 -2.23 9.82
CA THR A 208 13.04 -3.48 9.20
C THR A 208 14.55 -3.49 8.93
N LEU A 209 15.11 -2.36 8.52
CA LEU A 209 16.54 -2.24 8.19
C LEU A 209 17.42 -2.08 9.43
N PHE A 210 16.97 -1.32 10.44
CA PHE A 210 17.85 -0.85 11.52
C PHE A 210 17.49 -1.37 12.92
N LEU A 211 16.29 -1.94 13.12
CA LEU A 211 15.82 -2.35 14.44
C LEU A 211 15.41 -3.82 14.52
N LYS A 212 14.78 -4.36 13.47
CA LYS A 212 14.38 -5.78 13.42
C LYS A 212 15.60 -6.66 13.27
N LYS A 213 15.63 -7.76 14.05
CA LYS A 213 16.66 -8.80 13.93
C LYS A 213 16.24 -9.83 12.89
N TRP A 214 17.19 -10.23 12.09
CA TRP A 214 17.11 -11.24 11.06
C TRP A 214 18.15 -12.31 11.30
N GLU A 215 18.10 -13.42 10.57
CA GLU A 215 19.10 -14.47 10.65
C GLU A 215 19.94 -14.55 9.36
N ASN A 216 21.25 -14.65 9.54
CA ASN A 216 22.18 -14.92 8.46
C ASN A 216 23.09 -16.09 8.87
N GLY A 217 22.83 -17.27 8.28
CA GLY A 217 23.58 -18.47 8.60
C GLY A 217 23.48 -18.90 10.08
N GLY A 218 22.34 -18.65 10.73
CA GLY A 218 22.11 -18.96 12.14
C GLY A 218 22.66 -17.92 13.12
N GLN A 219 23.15 -16.78 12.63
CA GLN A 219 23.60 -15.66 13.45
C GLN A 219 22.64 -14.47 13.31
N PRO A 220 22.25 -13.84 14.43
CA PRO A 220 21.38 -12.67 14.39
C PRO A 220 22.12 -11.47 13.77
N CYS A 221 21.47 -10.78 12.87
CA CYS A 221 21.99 -9.59 12.21
C CYS A 221 20.90 -8.52 12.00
N LEU A 222 21.28 -7.30 11.69
CA LEU A 222 20.37 -6.24 11.28
C LEU A 222 20.08 -6.30 9.78
N GLY A 223 18.96 -5.70 9.34
CA GLY A 223 18.55 -5.78 7.93
C GLY A 223 19.60 -5.22 6.98
N TYR A 224 20.23 -4.09 7.30
CA TYR A 224 21.30 -3.54 6.46
C TYR A 224 22.53 -4.46 6.37
N GLU A 225 22.84 -5.21 7.44
CA GLU A 225 23.94 -6.20 7.43
C GLU A 225 23.58 -7.38 6.53
N LEU A 226 22.32 -7.84 6.56
CA LEU A 226 21.85 -8.91 5.68
C LEU A 226 21.86 -8.50 4.19
N ILE A 227 21.56 -7.23 3.89
CA ILE A 227 21.69 -6.69 2.52
C ILE A 227 23.15 -6.68 2.07
N THR A 228 24.07 -6.27 2.94
CA THR A 228 25.50 -6.14 2.61
C THR A 228 26.29 -7.44 2.80
N ALA A 229 25.64 -8.52 3.25
CA ALA A 229 26.27 -9.81 3.50
C ALA A 229 26.84 -10.47 2.24
N SER A 230 26.26 -10.16 1.07
CA SER A 230 26.75 -10.63 -0.22
C SER A 230 26.58 -9.57 -1.31
N THR A 231 27.37 -9.70 -2.36
CA THR A 231 27.25 -8.84 -3.55
C THR A 231 25.90 -9.03 -4.23
N GLU A 232 25.39 -10.26 -4.28
CA GLU A 232 24.11 -10.62 -4.85
C GLU A 232 22.95 -9.94 -4.11
N ASN A 233 22.96 -9.96 -2.78
CA ASN A 233 21.93 -9.29 -1.96
C ASN A 233 21.94 -7.77 -2.17
N THR A 234 23.15 -7.17 -2.19
CA THR A 234 23.31 -5.73 -2.44
C THR A 234 22.80 -5.34 -3.83
N GLN A 235 23.14 -6.11 -4.86
CA GLN A 235 22.69 -5.88 -6.23
C GLN A 235 21.17 -6.05 -6.34
N ALA A 236 20.60 -7.11 -5.76
CA ALA A 236 19.16 -7.34 -5.72
C ALA A 236 18.43 -6.17 -5.07
N PHE A 237 18.93 -5.67 -3.93
CA PHE A 237 18.33 -4.53 -3.22
C PHE A 237 18.35 -3.26 -4.07
N ILE A 238 19.49 -2.92 -4.69
CA ILE A 238 19.60 -1.72 -5.53
C ILE A 238 18.70 -1.82 -6.75
N VAL A 239 18.79 -2.93 -7.50
CA VAL A 239 18.02 -3.16 -8.71
C VAL A 239 16.52 -3.20 -8.39
N GLY A 240 16.13 -3.89 -7.31
CA GLY A 240 14.75 -3.97 -6.88
C GLY A 240 14.16 -2.61 -6.56
N ASN A 241 14.86 -1.77 -5.79
CA ASN A 241 14.40 -0.41 -5.49
C ASN A 241 14.27 0.48 -6.75
N LEU A 242 15.22 0.38 -7.69
CA LEU A 242 15.15 1.12 -8.95
C LEU A 242 13.96 0.68 -9.82
N VAL A 243 13.74 -0.63 -9.92
CA VAL A 243 12.61 -1.18 -10.69
C VAL A 243 11.28 -0.80 -10.02
N ALA A 244 11.15 -1.01 -8.70
CA ALA A 244 9.95 -0.62 -7.95
C ALA A 244 9.64 0.88 -8.13
N PHE A 245 10.65 1.74 -8.06
CA PHE A 245 10.52 3.19 -8.30
C PHE A 245 9.95 3.50 -9.68
N VAL A 246 10.55 2.96 -10.75
CA VAL A 246 10.10 3.24 -12.12
C VAL A 246 8.70 2.73 -12.37
N VAL A 247 8.41 1.49 -11.93
CA VAL A 247 7.11 0.85 -12.11
C VAL A 247 6.03 1.57 -11.29
N ALA A 248 6.34 1.99 -10.05
CA ALA A 248 5.42 2.75 -9.22
C ALA A 248 5.04 4.11 -9.83
N ILE A 249 5.97 4.81 -10.48
CA ILE A 249 5.66 6.05 -11.21
C ILE A 249 4.57 5.80 -12.26
N LEU A 250 4.71 4.73 -13.04
CA LEU A 250 3.77 4.37 -14.11
C LEU A 250 2.42 3.95 -13.52
N ALA A 251 2.45 3.12 -12.47
CA ALA A 251 1.27 2.63 -11.78
C ALA A 251 0.44 3.77 -11.15
N ILE A 252 1.08 4.71 -10.45
CA ILE A 252 0.42 5.87 -9.84
C ILE A 252 -0.26 6.73 -10.90
N LYS A 253 0.47 7.08 -11.99
CA LYS A 253 -0.10 7.88 -13.09
C LYS A 253 -1.29 7.17 -13.74
N PHE A 254 -1.17 5.88 -14.01
CA PHE A 254 -2.27 5.07 -14.55
C PHE A 254 -3.46 5.09 -13.59
N PHE A 255 -3.25 4.78 -12.32
CA PHE A 255 -4.30 4.67 -11.32
C PHE A 255 -5.09 5.96 -11.13
N ILE A 256 -4.41 7.10 -10.96
CA ILE A 256 -5.09 8.41 -10.83
C ILE A 256 -5.91 8.74 -12.09
N ASN A 257 -5.36 8.50 -13.28
CA ASN A 257 -6.08 8.75 -14.53
C ASN A 257 -7.29 7.82 -14.71
N TYR A 258 -7.13 6.55 -14.32
CA TYR A 258 -8.21 5.57 -14.35
C TYR A 258 -9.32 5.93 -13.36
N LEU A 259 -8.95 6.26 -12.12
CA LEU A 259 -9.88 6.56 -11.04
C LEU A 259 -10.77 7.77 -11.35
N LYS A 260 -10.22 8.77 -12.06
CA LYS A 260 -10.98 9.96 -12.54
C LYS A 260 -12.16 9.58 -13.43
N LYS A 261 -12.09 8.45 -14.13
CA LYS A 261 -13.08 8.06 -15.15
C LYS A 261 -14.00 6.92 -14.69
N TYR A 262 -13.46 5.90 -14.01
CA TYR A 262 -14.13 4.61 -13.88
C TYR A 262 -14.42 4.16 -12.45
N GLY A 263 -13.80 4.78 -11.42
CA GLY A 263 -14.00 4.39 -10.01
C GLY A 263 -13.29 3.09 -9.62
N PHE A 264 -13.82 2.42 -8.57
CA PHE A 264 -13.10 1.30 -7.91
C PHE A 264 -13.57 -0.09 -8.35
N LYS A 265 -14.67 -0.20 -9.09
CA LYS A 265 -15.32 -1.48 -9.40
C LYS A 265 -14.37 -2.53 -10.01
N VAL A 266 -13.50 -2.13 -10.95
CA VAL A 266 -12.57 -3.05 -11.60
C VAL A 266 -11.56 -3.62 -10.61
N PHE A 267 -11.08 -2.80 -9.68
CA PHE A 267 -10.16 -3.27 -8.62
C PHE A 267 -10.86 -4.23 -7.66
N GLY A 268 -12.15 -4.04 -7.39
CA GLY A 268 -12.96 -4.97 -6.62
C GLY A 268 -13.07 -6.34 -7.29
N ILE A 269 -13.42 -6.37 -8.59
CA ILE A 269 -13.48 -7.62 -9.38
C ILE A 269 -12.11 -8.30 -9.41
N TYR A 270 -11.05 -7.53 -9.70
CA TYR A 270 -9.69 -8.03 -9.72
C TYR A 270 -9.28 -8.70 -8.41
N ARG A 271 -9.54 -8.07 -7.25
CA ARG A 271 -9.25 -8.65 -5.93
C ARG A 271 -10.00 -9.95 -5.67
N ILE A 272 -11.29 -10.03 -6.07
CA ILE A 272 -12.07 -11.25 -5.91
C ILE A 272 -11.43 -12.38 -6.74
N VAL A 273 -11.07 -12.11 -7.99
CA VAL A 273 -10.42 -13.10 -8.85
C VAL A 273 -9.08 -13.52 -8.26
N ALA A 274 -8.24 -12.58 -7.84
CA ALA A 274 -6.94 -12.87 -7.21
C ALA A 274 -7.11 -13.68 -5.91
N GLY A 275 -8.09 -13.34 -5.07
CA GLY A 275 -8.40 -14.08 -3.84
C GLY A 275 -8.87 -15.51 -4.12
N ILE A 276 -9.70 -15.72 -5.15
CA ILE A 276 -10.14 -17.06 -5.58
C ILE A 276 -8.93 -17.86 -6.09
N ILE A 277 -8.08 -17.27 -6.93
CA ILE A 277 -6.86 -17.93 -7.42
C ILE A 277 -5.98 -18.35 -6.24
N LEU A 278 -5.74 -17.45 -5.27
CA LEU A 278 -4.93 -17.78 -4.11
C LEU A 278 -5.54 -18.90 -3.27
N LEU A 279 -6.87 -18.92 -3.09
CA LEU A 279 -7.54 -20.04 -2.40
C LEU A 279 -7.38 -21.37 -3.15
N ILE A 280 -7.48 -21.37 -4.48
CA ILE A 280 -7.26 -22.57 -5.27
C ILE A 280 -5.80 -23.06 -5.11
N LEU A 281 -4.83 -22.17 -5.17
CA LEU A 281 -3.41 -22.49 -4.99
C LEU A 281 -3.12 -23.07 -3.59
N LEU A 282 -3.78 -22.57 -2.56
CA LEU A 282 -3.72 -23.11 -1.21
C LEU A 282 -4.33 -24.53 -1.12
N LEU A 283 -5.50 -24.75 -1.76
CA LEU A 283 -6.19 -26.04 -1.74
C LEU A 283 -5.45 -27.11 -2.55
N THR A 284 -4.57 -26.72 -3.46
CA THR A 284 -3.73 -27.62 -4.28
C THR A 284 -2.32 -27.77 -3.71
N ASP A 285 -2.05 -27.30 -2.50
CA ASP A 285 -0.72 -27.29 -1.84
C ASP A 285 0.39 -26.67 -2.70
N THR A 286 0.03 -25.81 -3.65
CA THR A 286 0.98 -25.09 -4.51
C THR A 286 1.61 -23.90 -3.78
N VAL A 287 0.90 -23.32 -2.83
CA VAL A 287 1.33 -22.24 -1.91
C VAL A 287 1.16 -22.75 -0.49
N GLN A 288 2.19 -22.60 0.34
CA GLN A 288 2.20 -22.98 1.75
C GLN A 288 2.35 -21.77 2.65
#